data_cd606a943d3051188e7b2400b637d21d
#
_entry.id   cd606a943d3051188e7b2400b637d21d
#
_cell.length_a   1.000
_cell.length_b   1.000
_cell.length_c   1.000
_cell.angle_alpha   90.00
_cell.angle_beta   90.00
_cell.angle_gamma   90.00
#
_symmetry.space_group_name_H-M   'P 1'
#
loop_
_entity.id
_entity.type
_entity.pdbx_description
1 polymer ?
#
loop_
_entity_poly.entity_id
_entity_poly.type
_entity_poly.pdbx_seq_one_letter_code
_entity_poly.pdbx_strand_id
1 'polypeptide(L)'
;MPGPLVRPVESLRVNVTLMRAFRRSPMDFLQALVTNGANTRPLRMGPEQLLLIDDATQVWELLTTHARRTGKGRGLVRARLLLGQGLLTSEGDQHLRHRRALQPAFHPQRIAGYEAHFAGAARRTARRWVDGGAIDLVAEMSAITLDAAGAALFGSDLREPAPRITRALTNLLAGFRLAVAPGGPRLLRSPLPAAVRVRSAKAELENVVDDLVRGRWARVRSPRPMLELLAAQPELTDRQIRDEVMTLLLAGHETTAMALVWALAAIDREPSVRAGLEAEWDAGPDASPVGQPTDTLPLTAAVLAETLRLWPPSWVFSRRVLEPLVLGGRSVPVGTMCLISPALLHRDPRWWPEPDRFRPDRWLRRTPGEADRFDPKSPGQPRGAYLPFGAGPRMCIGEHFAWSEAATVLAELGRTWRVHVHDTPLVAGRSSITLRPRGPVRARTSQRTP
;
A
#
# COMPACT_ATOMS: atom_id res chain seq x y z
N MET A 1 4.22 -16.99 -41.48
CA MET A 1 2.80 -16.74 -41.80
C MET A 1 2.35 -15.57 -40.92
N PRO A 2 2.00 -14.40 -41.44
CA PRO A 2 1.42 -13.33 -40.63
C PRO A 2 0.01 -13.72 -40.23
N GLY A 3 -0.28 -13.66 -38.92
CA GLY A 3 -1.61 -13.93 -38.37
C GLY A 3 -2.66 -12.92 -38.86
N PRO A 4 -3.95 -13.24 -38.80
CA PRO A 4 -5.01 -12.47 -39.43
C PRO A 4 -5.08 -11.05 -38.85
N LEU A 5 -5.04 -10.07 -39.74
CA LEU A 5 -5.28 -8.66 -39.49
C LEU A 5 -6.73 -8.49 -38.97
N VAL A 6 -6.89 -8.28 -37.69
CA VAL A 6 -8.19 -7.93 -37.09
C VAL A 6 -8.63 -6.58 -37.66
N ARG A 7 -9.81 -6.54 -38.27
CA ARG A 7 -10.37 -5.37 -38.94
C ARG A 7 -10.46 -4.17 -37.96
N PRO A 8 -10.13 -2.93 -38.37
CA PRO A 8 -10.00 -1.77 -37.47
C PRO A 8 -11.26 -1.42 -36.66
N VAL A 9 -12.44 -1.71 -37.17
CA VAL A 9 -13.72 -1.39 -36.51
C VAL A 9 -14.07 -2.37 -35.39
N GLU A 10 -13.77 -3.65 -35.54
CA GLU A 10 -13.95 -4.64 -34.46
C GLU A 10 -12.98 -4.37 -33.30
N SER A 11 -11.73 -3.97 -33.61
CA SER A 11 -10.76 -3.62 -32.61
C SER A 11 -11.18 -2.41 -31.73
N LEU A 12 -11.86 -1.43 -32.31
CA LEU A 12 -12.32 -0.23 -31.58
C LEU A 12 -13.47 -0.54 -30.62
N ARG A 13 -14.46 -1.34 -31.04
CA ARG A 13 -15.59 -1.78 -30.18
C ARG A 13 -15.13 -2.64 -29.01
N VAL A 14 -14.26 -3.60 -29.26
CA VAL A 14 -13.66 -4.45 -28.23
C VAL A 14 -12.87 -3.61 -27.24
N ASN A 15 -12.07 -2.66 -27.70
CA ASN A 15 -11.29 -1.76 -26.86
C ASN A 15 -12.17 -0.86 -25.94
N VAL A 16 -13.30 -0.36 -26.45
CA VAL A 16 -14.23 0.46 -25.64
C VAL A 16 -14.94 -0.41 -24.59
N THR A 17 -15.33 -1.62 -24.93
CA THR A 17 -15.95 -2.56 -23.99
C THR A 17 -15.00 -2.98 -22.89
N LEU A 18 -13.76 -3.35 -23.22
CA LEU A 18 -12.71 -3.69 -22.27
C LEU A 18 -12.40 -2.52 -21.34
N MET A 19 -12.31 -1.30 -21.90
CA MET A 19 -12.05 -0.09 -21.11
C MET A 19 -13.22 0.23 -20.16
N ARG A 20 -14.47 0.02 -20.59
CA ARG A 20 -15.65 0.19 -19.74
C ARG A 20 -15.69 -0.85 -18.62
N ALA A 21 -15.40 -2.13 -18.92
CA ALA A 21 -15.31 -3.20 -17.94
C ALA A 21 -14.23 -2.92 -16.89
N PHE A 22 -13.02 -2.56 -17.33
CA PHE A 22 -11.93 -2.17 -16.43
C PHE A 22 -12.28 -0.94 -15.57
N ARG A 23 -12.97 0.05 -16.14
CA ARG A 23 -13.40 1.24 -15.36
C ARG A 23 -14.50 0.94 -14.35
N ARG A 24 -15.36 -0.04 -14.64
CA ARG A 24 -16.48 -0.42 -13.75
C ARG A 24 -15.99 -1.21 -12.55
N SER A 25 -15.21 -2.26 -12.78
CA SER A 25 -14.61 -3.10 -11.76
C SER A 25 -13.26 -3.63 -12.24
N PRO A 26 -12.16 -2.91 -11.95
CA PRO A 26 -10.82 -3.32 -12.40
C PRO A 26 -10.40 -4.68 -11.88
N MET A 27 -10.76 -5.02 -10.64
CA MET A 27 -10.43 -6.32 -10.04
C MET A 27 -11.15 -7.48 -10.76
N ASP A 28 -12.49 -7.39 -10.91
CA ASP A 28 -13.27 -8.43 -11.58
C ASP A 28 -12.81 -8.59 -13.03
N PHE A 29 -12.45 -7.47 -13.68
CA PHE A 29 -11.90 -7.50 -15.04
C PHE A 29 -10.58 -8.28 -15.10
N LEU A 30 -9.64 -8.02 -14.19
CA LEU A 30 -8.37 -8.73 -14.16
C LEU A 30 -8.58 -10.21 -13.79
N GLN A 31 -9.48 -10.50 -12.84
CA GLN A 31 -9.85 -11.87 -12.48
C GLN A 31 -10.40 -12.65 -13.67
N ALA A 32 -11.33 -12.06 -14.43
CA ALA A 32 -11.89 -12.68 -15.64
C ALA A 32 -10.85 -12.96 -16.73
N LEU A 33 -9.79 -12.15 -16.80
CA LEU A 33 -8.68 -12.41 -17.73
C LEU A 33 -7.85 -13.63 -17.33
N VAL A 34 -7.63 -13.85 -16.04
CA VAL A 34 -6.88 -15.01 -15.53
C VAL A 34 -7.67 -16.29 -15.65
N THR A 35 -8.96 -16.28 -15.29
CA THR A 35 -9.84 -17.48 -15.28
C THR A 35 -9.97 -18.14 -16.67
N ASN A 36 -9.76 -17.38 -17.74
CA ASN A 36 -9.82 -17.90 -19.10
C ASN A 36 -8.52 -18.61 -19.57
N GLY A 37 -7.66 -19.01 -18.65
CA GLY A 37 -6.49 -19.88 -18.92
C GLY A 37 -5.38 -19.21 -19.74
N ALA A 38 -5.25 -17.90 -19.61
CA ALA A 38 -4.36 -17.13 -20.43
C ALA A 38 -3.12 -16.68 -19.66
N ASN A 39 -2.19 -17.59 -19.49
CA ASN A 39 -0.84 -17.20 -19.08
C ASN A 39 -0.30 -16.16 -20.08
N THR A 40 -0.10 -14.94 -19.61
CA THR A 40 0.58 -13.88 -20.35
C THR A 40 -0.07 -13.53 -21.71
N ARG A 41 -1.33 -13.07 -21.71
CA ARG A 41 -1.99 -12.60 -22.95
C ARG A 41 -1.75 -11.13 -23.22
N PRO A 42 -1.29 -10.74 -24.41
CA PRO A 42 -1.24 -9.36 -24.81
C PRO A 42 -2.68 -8.82 -25.00
N LEU A 43 -2.95 -7.69 -24.34
CA LEU A 43 -4.19 -6.93 -24.48
C LEU A 43 -3.89 -5.61 -25.16
N ARG A 44 -4.81 -5.12 -25.98
CA ARG A 44 -4.74 -3.75 -26.48
C ARG A 44 -5.75 -2.86 -25.79
N MET A 45 -5.30 -1.83 -25.09
CA MET A 45 -6.17 -0.80 -24.52
C MET A 45 -5.84 0.57 -25.15
N GLY A 46 -6.59 0.95 -26.16
CA GLY A 46 -6.28 2.12 -26.98
C GLY A 46 -4.97 1.91 -27.75
N PRO A 47 -4.06 2.89 -27.74
CA PRO A 47 -2.76 2.77 -28.42
C PRO A 47 -1.76 1.88 -27.66
N GLU A 48 -2.08 1.40 -26.47
CA GLU A 48 -1.12 0.72 -25.59
C GLU A 48 -1.27 -0.80 -25.68
N GLN A 49 -0.12 -1.46 -25.75
CA GLN A 49 -0.03 -2.90 -25.58
C GLN A 49 0.15 -3.20 -24.10
N LEU A 50 -0.79 -3.95 -23.52
CA LEU A 50 -0.77 -4.40 -22.14
C LEU A 50 -0.45 -5.89 -22.10
N LEU A 51 0.38 -6.28 -21.14
CA LEU A 51 0.69 -7.66 -20.85
C LEU A 51 0.37 -7.92 -19.37
N LEU A 52 -0.69 -8.70 -19.08
CA LEU A 52 -0.94 -9.17 -17.73
C LEU A 52 -0.01 -10.34 -17.45
N ILE A 53 0.79 -10.24 -16.38
CA ILE A 53 1.69 -11.29 -15.94
C ILE A 53 1.07 -11.91 -14.69
N ASP A 54 0.67 -13.18 -14.79
CA ASP A 54 0.04 -13.97 -13.72
C ASP A 54 0.90 -15.16 -13.27
N ASP A 55 2.13 -15.26 -13.76
CA ASP A 55 3.12 -16.24 -13.33
C ASP A 55 4.11 -15.63 -12.34
N ALA A 56 4.24 -16.22 -11.16
CA ALA A 56 5.08 -15.72 -10.07
C ALA A 56 6.56 -15.62 -10.46
N THR A 57 7.08 -16.59 -11.20
CA THR A 57 8.48 -16.60 -11.63
C THR A 57 8.76 -15.48 -12.63
N GLN A 58 7.87 -15.29 -13.60
CA GLN A 58 7.99 -14.20 -14.57
C GLN A 58 7.86 -12.83 -13.92
N VAL A 59 6.95 -12.69 -12.93
CA VAL A 59 6.84 -11.46 -12.15
C VAL A 59 8.14 -11.16 -11.42
N TRP A 60 8.71 -12.17 -10.76
CA TRP A 60 9.98 -12.01 -10.06
C TRP A 60 11.11 -11.62 -11.03
N GLU A 61 11.22 -12.32 -12.17
CA GLU A 61 12.21 -12.03 -13.20
C GLU A 61 12.07 -10.59 -13.72
N LEU A 62 10.85 -10.14 -14.03
CA LEU A 62 10.61 -8.77 -14.51
C LEU A 62 11.03 -7.71 -13.49
N LEU A 63 10.76 -7.95 -12.19
CA LEU A 63 11.01 -6.98 -11.14
C LEU A 63 12.46 -6.93 -10.67
N THR A 64 13.22 -8.02 -10.87
CA THR A 64 14.61 -8.14 -10.43
C THR A 64 15.57 -8.13 -11.61
N THR A 65 15.61 -9.18 -12.41
CA THR A 65 16.55 -9.37 -13.51
C THR A 65 16.38 -8.28 -14.58
N HIS A 66 15.13 -7.97 -14.94
CA HIS A 66 14.82 -6.96 -15.96
C HIS A 66 14.51 -5.57 -15.36
N ALA A 67 14.81 -5.33 -14.09
CA ALA A 67 14.49 -4.07 -13.42
C ALA A 67 15.07 -2.82 -14.12
N ARG A 68 16.29 -2.92 -14.68
CA ARG A 68 16.93 -1.82 -15.42
C ARG A 68 16.35 -1.58 -16.80
N ARG A 69 15.81 -2.64 -17.43
CA ARG A 69 15.16 -2.57 -18.75
C ARG A 69 13.70 -2.13 -18.68
N THR A 70 13.21 -1.87 -17.48
CA THR A 70 11.81 -1.46 -17.24
C THR A 70 11.73 -0.18 -16.45
N GLY A 71 10.73 0.65 -16.75
CA GLY A 71 10.38 1.85 -15.99
C GLY A 71 9.05 1.68 -15.24
N LYS A 72 8.67 2.70 -14.49
CA LYS A 72 7.35 2.78 -13.86
C LYS A 72 6.26 2.84 -14.93
N GLY A 73 5.11 2.25 -14.62
CA GLY A 73 4.00 2.29 -15.52
C GLY A 73 3.43 3.70 -15.71
N ARG A 74 2.75 3.91 -16.84
CA ARG A 74 2.21 5.22 -17.24
C ARG A 74 1.32 5.86 -16.17
N GLY A 75 0.60 5.06 -15.37
CA GLY A 75 -0.20 5.56 -14.26
C GLY A 75 0.65 6.36 -13.26
N LEU A 76 1.75 5.78 -12.77
CA LEU A 76 2.66 6.46 -11.84
C LEU A 76 3.39 7.63 -12.49
N VAL A 77 3.78 7.51 -13.77
CA VAL A 77 4.37 8.64 -14.51
C VAL A 77 3.39 9.82 -14.58
N ARG A 78 2.10 9.57 -14.80
CA ARG A 78 1.08 10.63 -14.80
C ARG A 78 0.71 11.13 -13.41
N ALA A 79 0.89 10.31 -12.37
CA ALA A 79 0.72 10.73 -10.98
C ALA A 79 1.65 11.90 -10.59
N ARG A 80 2.74 12.14 -11.33
CA ARG A 80 3.60 13.34 -11.17
C ARG A 80 2.83 14.66 -11.22
N LEU A 81 1.73 14.70 -11.98
CA LEU A 81 0.88 15.90 -12.06
C LEU A 81 0.23 16.24 -10.73
N LEU A 82 0.01 15.22 -9.90
CA LEU A 82 -0.64 15.33 -8.59
C LEU A 82 0.37 15.37 -7.45
N LEU A 83 1.37 14.51 -7.49
CA LEU A 83 2.26 14.19 -6.37
C LEU A 83 3.68 14.80 -6.50
N GLY A 84 3.98 15.47 -7.62
CA GLY A 84 5.34 15.91 -7.88
C GLY A 84 6.28 14.78 -8.30
N GLN A 85 7.58 14.97 -8.11
CA GLN A 85 8.64 14.07 -8.56
C GLN A 85 9.41 13.41 -7.41
N GLY A 86 8.71 13.06 -6.31
CA GLY A 86 9.28 12.28 -5.21
C GLY A 86 9.56 10.82 -5.58
N LEU A 87 10.03 10.03 -4.61
CA LEU A 87 10.48 8.64 -4.80
C LEU A 87 9.44 7.77 -5.53
N LEU A 88 8.15 7.95 -5.23
CA LEU A 88 7.07 7.16 -5.85
C LEU A 88 6.98 7.38 -7.36
N THR A 89 7.24 8.59 -7.85
CA THR A 89 7.01 8.99 -9.23
C THR A 89 8.29 9.22 -10.03
N SER A 90 9.46 9.41 -9.40
CA SER A 90 10.75 9.57 -10.06
C SER A 90 11.24 8.29 -10.75
N GLU A 91 12.12 8.40 -11.72
CA GLU A 91 12.71 7.27 -12.46
C GLU A 91 14.23 7.48 -12.69
N GLY A 92 14.89 6.42 -13.16
CA GLY A 92 16.30 6.45 -13.49
C GLY A 92 17.19 6.90 -12.32
N ASP A 93 18.19 7.72 -12.63
CA ASP A 93 19.16 8.21 -11.64
C ASP A 93 18.52 9.10 -10.57
N GLN A 94 17.46 9.85 -10.94
CA GLN A 94 16.72 10.62 -9.97
C GLN A 94 16.11 9.72 -8.89
N HIS A 95 15.46 8.62 -9.28
CA HIS A 95 14.91 7.65 -8.32
C HIS A 95 16.01 7.04 -7.42
N LEU A 96 17.17 6.73 -7.98
CA LEU A 96 18.29 6.18 -7.21
C LEU A 96 18.83 7.19 -6.19
N ARG A 97 18.99 8.46 -6.57
CA ARG A 97 19.40 9.53 -5.63
C ARG A 97 18.39 9.69 -4.50
N HIS A 98 17.11 9.83 -4.83
CA HIS A 98 16.04 9.96 -3.85
C HIS A 98 15.98 8.76 -2.90
N ARG A 99 16.09 7.52 -3.44
CA ARG A 99 16.10 6.32 -2.61
C ARG A 99 17.27 6.29 -1.64
N ARG A 100 18.48 6.63 -2.09
CA ARG A 100 19.68 6.69 -1.23
C ARG A 100 19.53 7.73 -0.13
N ALA A 101 18.98 8.89 -0.44
CA ALA A 101 18.73 9.95 0.53
C ALA A 101 17.75 9.54 1.65
N LEU A 102 16.70 8.80 1.29
CA LEU A 102 15.64 8.40 2.22
C LEU A 102 15.95 7.12 3.00
N GLN A 103 16.73 6.21 2.42
CA GLN A 103 16.96 4.86 2.97
C GLN A 103 17.44 4.82 4.42
N PRO A 104 18.32 5.75 4.91
CA PRO A 104 18.75 5.73 6.30
C PRO A 104 17.64 5.91 7.33
N ALA A 105 16.55 6.61 7.00
CA ALA A 105 15.39 6.75 7.88
C ALA A 105 14.57 5.47 8.03
N PHE A 106 14.69 4.56 7.06
CA PHE A 106 13.98 3.28 7.03
C PHE A 106 14.88 2.10 7.41
N HIS A 107 16.05 2.36 7.97
CA HIS A 107 16.93 1.31 8.48
C HIS A 107 16.30 0.65 9.72
N PRO A 108 16.37 -0.69 9.90
CA PRO A 108 15.73 -1.39 11.02
C PRO A 108 16.05 -0.80 12.38
N GLN A 109 17.30 -0.42 12.65
CA GLN A 109 17.71 0.23 13.91
C GLN A 109 17.02 1.59 14.17
N ARG A 110 16.71 2.34 13.11
CA ARG A 110 15.94 3.59 13.23
C ARG A 110 14.49 3.33 13.50
N ILE A 111 13.93 2.29 12.86
CA ILE A 111 12.53 1.90 13.00
C ILE A 111 12.23 1.45 14.43
N ALA A 112 13.13 0.72 15.07
CA ALA A 112 13.00 0.39 16.49
C ALA A 112 12.80 1.63 17.38
N GLY A 113 13.45 2.74 17.05
CA GLY A 113 13.24 4.03 17.73
C GLY A 113 11.91 4.70 17.47
N TYR A 114 11.15 4.25 16.45
CA TYR A 114 9.83 4.79 16.11
C TYR A 114 8.67 4.08 16.81
N GLU A 115 8.87 2.91 17.37
CA GLU A 115 7.81 2.07 17.99
C GLU A 115 7.05 2.81 19.08
N ALA A 116 7.74 3.60 19.92
CA ALA A 116 7.10 4.44 20.93
C ALA A 116 6.11 5.46 20.33
N HIS A 117 6.38 5.95 19.10
CA HIS A 117 5.47 6.84 18.39
C HIS A 117 4.25 6.11 17.88
N PHE A 118 4.41 4.89 17.37
CA PHE A 118 3.32 4.03 16.91
C PHE A 118 2.39 3.65 18.06
N ALA A 119 2.95 3.13 19.15
CA ALA A 119 2.21 2.79 20.36
C ALA A 119 1.51 4.03 20.96
N GLY A 120 2.21 5.17 21.00
CA GLY A 120 1.64 6.42 21.47
C GLY A 120 0.46 6.91 20.65
N ALA A 121 0.51 6.78 19.31
CA ALA A 121 -0.60 7.14 18.43
C ALA A 121 -1.82 6.24 18.65
N ALA A 122 -1.61 4.93 18.75
CA ALA A 122 -2.67 3.96 19.04
C ALA A 122 -3.33 4.25 20.40
N ARG A 123 -2.55 4.43 21.48
CA ARG A 123 -3.05 4.76 22.82
C ARG A 123 -3.85 6.07 22.86
N ARG A 124 -3.37 7.13 22.18
CA ARG A 124 -4.11 8.41 22.13
C ARG A 124 -5.46 8.27 21.46
N THR A 125 -5.56 7.46 20.43
CA THR A 125 -6.82 7.17 19.74
C THR A 125 -7.73 6.31 20.62
N ALA A 126 -7.21 5.21 21.16
CA ALA A 126 -7.95 4.29 22.02
C ALA A 126 -8.55 4.95 23.27
N ARG A 127 -7.89 5.97 23.83
CA ARG A 127 -8.42 6.75 24.98
C ARG A 127 -9.71 7.49 24.68
N ARG A 128 -10.06 7.70 23.42
CA ARG A 128 -11.33 8.34 23.02
C ARG A 128 -12.45 7.34 22.77
N TRP A 129 -12.09 6.06 22.73
CA TRP A 129 -13.08 5.01 22.54
C TRP A 129 -13.89 4.80 23.82
N VAL A 130 -15.14 4.39 23.64
CA VAL A 130 -16.09 4.14 24.72
C VAL A 130 -16.60 2.72 24.55
N ASP A 131 -16.82 2.03 25.65
CA ASP A 131 -17.40 0.69 25.64
C ASP A 131 -18.80 0.71 24.99
N GLY A 132 -19.03 -0.19 24.03
CA GLY A 132 -20.21 -0.18 23.16
C GLY A 132 -20.26 0.94 22.13
N GLY A 133 -19.25 1.82 22.09
CA GLY A 133 -19.20 3.00 21.23
C GLY A 133 -19.08 2.65 19.74
N ALA A 134 -19.72 3.46 18.89
CA ALA A 134 -19.62 3.33 17.43
C ALA A 134 -18.47 4.17 16.88
N ILE A 135 -17.68 3.58 15.98
CA ILE A 135 -16.56 4.25 15.30
C ILE A 135 -16.62 4.05 13.78
N ASP A 136 -16.01 4.97 13.03
CA ASP A 136 -15.60 4.74 11.65
C ASP A 136 -14.18 4.19 11.65
N LEU A 137 -14.03 2.90 11.40
CA LEU A 137 -12.75 2.21 11.48
C LEU A 137 -11.73 2.76 10.49
N VAL A 138 -12.16 3.19 9.31
CA VAL A 138 -11.28 3.81 8.31
C VAL A 138 -10.74 5.14 8.83
N ALA A 139 -11.60 5.97 9.43
CA ALA A 139 -11.20 7.26 9.98
C ALA A 139 -10.23 7.09 11.17
N GLU A 140 -10.52 6.15 12.08
CA GLU A 140 -9.68 5.89 13.26
C GLU A 140 -8.29 5.37 12.85
N MET A 141 -8.21 4.36 11.96
CA MET A 141 -6.92 3.83 11.50
C MET A 141 -6.14 4.88 10.71
N SER A 142 -6.82 5.71 9.91
CA SER A 142 -6.18 6.82 9.21
C SER A 142 -5.62 7.87 10.17
N ALA A 143 -6.32 8.18 11.25
CA ALA A 143 -5.84 9.12 12.26
C ALA A 143 -4.61 8.57 13.00
N ILE A 144 -4.61 7.28 13.36
CA ILE A 144 -3.47 6.62 14.01
C ILE A 144 -2.23 6.67 13.11
N THR A 145 -2.34 6.21 11.88
CA THR A 145 -1.19 6.11 10.98
C THR A 145 -0.64 7.48 10.57
N LEU A 146 -1.50 8.50 10.46
CA LEU A 146 -1.05 9.86 10.20
C LEU A 146 -0.31 10.47 11.40
N ASP A 147 -0.82 10.28 12.63
CA ASP A 147 -0.15 10.73 13.86
C ASP A 147 1.18 9.99 14.05
N ALA A 148 1.20 8.67 13.82
CA ALA A 148 2.39 7.84 13.91
C ALA A 148 3.48 8.27 12.92
N ALA A 149 3.15 8.38 11.63
CA ALA A 149 4.09 8.82 10.59
C ALA A 149 4.56 10.27 10.82
N GLY A 150 3.64 11.16 11.24
CA GLY A 150 3.96 12.54 11.58
C GLY A 150 5.00 12.63 12.68
N ALA A 151 4.81 11.88 13.75
CA ALA A 151 5.72 11.85 14.89
C ALA A 151 7.05 11.17 14.54
N ALA A 152 7.01 10.00 13.89
CA ALA A 152 8.18 9.19 13.62
C ALA A 152 9.10 9.81 12.55
N LEU A 153 8.53 10.21 11.41
CA LEU A 153 9.33 10.68 10.27
C LEU A 153 9.62 12.18 10.34
N PHE A 154 8.67 12.97 10.81
CA PHE A 154 8.75 14.43 10.73
C PHE A 154 8.90 15.12 12.09
N GLY A 155 8.86 14.37 13.21
CA GLY A 155 8.88 14.95 14.56
C GLY A 155 7.75 15.94 14.81
N SER A 156 6.61 15.74 14.15
CA SER A 156 5.51 16.70 14.11
C SER A 156 4.21 16.12 14.66
N ASP A 157 3.38 16.98 15.24
CA ASP A 157 2.03 16.63 15.66
C ASP A 157 1.03 16.95 14.56
N LEU A 158 0.59 15.91 13.86
CA LEU A 158 -0.35 16.05 12.73
C LEU A 158 -1.82 15.84 13.13
N ARG A 159 -2.16 15.76 14.42
CA ARG A 159 -3.54 15.53 14.87
C ARG A 159 -4.47 16.69 14.52
N GLU A 160 -4.02 17.92 14.73
CA GLU A 160 -4.81 19.11 14.36
C GLU A 160 -5.06 19.18 12.84
N PRO A 161 -4.06 19.07 11.94
CA PRO A 161 -4.30 19.12 10.51
C PRO A 161 -4.83 17.80 9.92
N ALA A 162 -4.94 16.69 10.69
CA ALA A 162 -5.32 15.36 10.18
C ALA A 162 -6.62 15.35 9.37
N PRO A 163 -7.74 15.97 9.79
CA PRO A 163 -8.97 15.98 9.00
C PRO A 163 -8.81 16.68 7.65
N ARG A 164 -8.00 17.73 7.58
CA ARG A 164 -7.68 18.46 6.35
C ARG A 164 -6.83 17.60 5.42
N ILE A 165 -5.77 16.99 5.96
CA ILE A 165 -4.86 16.12 5.22
C ILE A 165 -5.64 14.94 4.62
N THR A 166 -6.42 14.22 5.41
CA THR A 166 -7.19 13.05 4.98
C THR A 166 -8.20 13.40 3.88
N ARG A 167 -8.92 14.52 4.03
CA ARG A 167 -9.86 15.01 3.02
C ARG A 167 -9.16 15.39 1.72
N ALA A 168 -8.06 16.11 1.81
CA ALA A 168 -7.30 16.55 0.65
C ALA A 168 -6.66 15.35 -0.07
N LEU A 169 -6.09 14.38 0.65
CA LEU A 169 -5.57 13.14 0.08
C LEU A 169 -6.67 12.35 -0.62
N THR A 170 -7.84 12.19 -0.01
CA THR A 170 -8.98 11.49 -0.62
C THR A 170 -9.41 12.14 -1.95
N ASN A 171 -9.51 13.47 -1.97
CA ASN A 171 -9.86 14.21 -3.18
C ASN A 171 -8.75 14.13 -4.26
N LEU A 172 -7.50 14.19 -3.85
CA LEU A 172 -6.34 14.06 -4.75
C LEU A 172 -6.30 12.66 -5.40
N LEU A 173 -6.49 11.61 -4.61
CA LEU A 173 -6.54 10.23 -5.09
C LEU A 173 -7.73 9.96 -6.02
N ALA A 174 -8.90 10.54 -5.72
CA ALA A 174 -10.04 10.51 -6.63
C ALA A 174 -9.72 11.15 -8.00
N GLY A 175 -8.84 12.16 -7.99
CA GLY A 175 -8.34 12.82 -9.19
C GLY A 175 -7.39 12.00 -10.05
N PHE A 176 -6.84 10.92 -9.53
CA PHE A 176 -5.93 10.05 -10.28
C PHE A 176 -6.55 9.55 -11.59
N ARG A 177 -7.84 9.23 -11.58
CA ARG A 177 -8.58 8.81 -12.80
C ARG A 177 -8.59 9.88 -13.88
N LEU A 178 -8.65 11.15 -13.48
CA LEU A 178 -8.54 12.29 -14.42
C LEU A 178 -7.11 12.41 -14.96
N ALA A 179 -6.11 12.27 -14.09
CA ALA A 179 -4.70 12.37 -14.49
C ALA A 179 -4.30 11.30 -15.52
N VAL A 180 -4.78 10.05 -15.36
CA VAL A 180 -4.45 8.94 -16.25
C VAL A 180 -5.32 8.86 -17.51
N ALA A 181 -6.42 9.59 -17.57
CA ALA A 181 -7.30 9.62 -18.73
C ALA A 181 -6.59 10.19 -19.97
N PRO A 182 -7.04 9.84 -21.21
CA PRO A 182 -6.62 10.57 -22.41
C PRO A 182 -6.87 12.07 -22.25
N GLY A 183 -5.87 12.89 -22.54
CA GLY A 183 -5.95 14.35 -22.33
C GLY A 183 -5.91 14.79 -20.85
N GLY A 184 -5.51 13.92 -19.92
CA GLY A 184 -5.48 14.17 -18.49
C GLY A 184 -4.89 15.52 -18.06
N PRO A 185 -3.73 15.96 -18.58
CA PRO A 185 -3.19 17.28 -18.27
C PRO A 185 -4.14 18.44 -18.62
N ARG A 186 -4.85 18.35 -19.77
CA ARG A 186 -5.85 19.37 -20.18
C ARG A 186 -7.09 19.27 -19.30
N LEU A 187 -7.56 18.06 -19.01
CA LEU A 187 -8.71 17.86 -18.12
C LEU A 187 -8.46 18.41 -16.71
N LEU A 188 -7.28 18.22 -16.14
CA LEU A 188 -6.90 18.77 -14.85
C LEU A 188 -6.84 20.31 -14.83
N ARG A 189 -6.59 20.96 -15.97
CA ARG A 189 -6.59 22.43 -16.11
C ARG A 189 -7.97 23.00 -16.41
N SER A 190 -8.94 22.16 -16.74
CA SER A 190 -10.28 22.59 -17.11
C SER A 190 -11.06 23.17 -15.92
N PRO A 191 -12.14 23.95 -16.15
CA PRO A 191 -13.01 24.47 -15.10
C PRO A 191 -13.99 23.41 -14.56
N LEU A 192 -13.89 22.16 -14.98
CA LEU A 192 -14.76 21.09 -14.49
C LEU A 192 -14.69 20.97 -12.96
N PRO A 193 -15.83 20.82 -12.26
CA PRO A 193 -15.87 20.77 -10.79
C PRO A 193 -14.94 19.70 -10.20
N ALA A 194 -14.80 18.55 -10.87
CA ALA A 194 -13.87 17.51 -10.46
C ALA A 194 -12.39 17.96 -10.56
N ALA A 195 -12.02 18.67 -11.63
CA ALA A 195 -10.67 19.19 -11.80
C ALA A 195 -10.36 20.31 -10.81
N VAL A 196 -11.34 21.19 -10.54
CA VAL A 196 -11.22 22.25 -9.53
C VAL A 196 -10.97 21.64 -8.16
N ARG A 197 -11.78 20.65 -7.74
CA ARG A 197 -11.59 19.94 -6.46
C ARG A 197 -10.18 19.32 -6.33
N VAL A 198 -9.68 18.71 -7.39
CA VAL A 198 -8.32 18.10 -7.39
C VAL A 198 -7.26 19.19 -7.23
N ARG A 199 -7.37 20.30 -7.95
CA ARG A 199 -6.39 21.41 -7.82
C ARG A 199 -6.42 22.05 -6.43
N SER A 200 -7.62 22.28 -5.87
CA SER A 200 -7.75 22.79 -4.49
C SER A 200 -7.17 21.82 -3.46
N ALA A 201 -7.43 20.52 -3.60
CA ALA A 201 -6.87 19.50 -2.73
C ALA A 201 -5.34 19.43 -2.83
N LYS A 202 -4.79 19.56 -4.05
CA LYS A 202 -3.35 19.62 -4.26
C LYS A 202 -2.74 20.83 -3.57
N ALA A 203 -3.31 22.02 -3.78
CA ALA A 203 -2.83 23.26 -3.16
C ALA A 203 -2.91 23.19 -1.61
N GLU A 204 -3.97 22.59 -1.07
CA GLU A 204 -4.11 22.39 0.36
C GLU A 204 -3.00 21.48 0.92
N LEU A 205 -2.67 20.38 0.24
CA LEU A 205 -1.58 19.49 0.65
C LEU A 205 -0.22 20.15 0.48
N GLU A 206 0.00 20.92 -0.56
CA GLU A 206 1.24 21.70 -0.74
C GLU A 206 1.43 22.70 0.41
N ASN A 207 0.37 23.38 0.85
CA ASN A 207 0.43 24.26 2.03
C ASN A 207 0.75 23.48 3.31
N VAL A 208 0.14 22.32 3.51
CA VAL A 208 0.44 21.44 4.65
C VAL A 208 1.90 21.01 4.63
N VAL A 209 2.41 20.61 3.47
CA VAL A 209 3.81 20.21 3.32
C VAL A 209 4.74 21.38 3.61
N ASP A 210 4.44 22.59 3.13
CA ASP A 210 5.20 23.79 3.41
C ASP A 210 5.23 24.12 4.91
N ASP A 211 4.10 24.05 5.56
CA ASP A 211 3.99 24.25 7.01
C ASP A 211 4.79 23.18 7.79
N LEU A 212 4.76 21.93 7.33
CA LEU A 212 5.52 20.84 7.93
C LEU A 212 7.02 21.04 7.79
N VAL A 213 7.49 21.42 6.60
CA VAL A 213 8.91 21.71 6.34
C VAL A 213 9.37 22.89 7.17
N ARG A 214 8.56 23.94 7.31
CA ARG A 214 8.86 25.11 8.17
C ARG A 214 8.79 24.80 9.67
N GLY A 215 8.27 23.64 10.06
CA GLY A 215 8.18 23.21 11.46
C GLY A 215 6.99 23.77 12.23
N ARG A 216 5.91 24.18 11.56
CA ARG A 216 4.69 24.68 12.22
C ARG A 216 4.12 23.74 13.29
N TRP A 217 4.19 22.43 13.04
CA TRP A 217 3.71 21.39 13.97
C TRP A 217 4.85 20.59 14.61
N ALA A 218 6.08 21.13 14.60
CA ALA A 218 7.21 20.45 15.21
C ALA A 218 6.98 20.28 16.70
N ARG A 219 7.25 19.08 17.22
CA ARG A 219 7.24 18.82 18.66
C ARG A 219 8.50 19.45 19.26
N VAL A 220 8.35 20.10 20.39
CA VAL A 220 9.47 20.69 21.10
C VAL A 220 10.50 19.61 21.44
N ARG A 221 11.76 19.81 21.04
CA ARG A 221 12.90 18.89 21.25
C ARG A 221 12.76 17.50 20.58
N SER A 222 11.87 17.32 19.62
CA SER A 222 11.79 16.07 18.82
C SER A 222 12.71 16.16 17.61
N PRO A 223 13.52 15.13 17.34
CA PRO A 223 14.25 15.01 16.08
C PRO A 223 13.27 15.03 14.90
N ARG A 224 13.70 15.57 13.77
CA ARG A 224 12.97 15.57 12.51
C ARG A 224 13.73 14.72 11.47
N PRO A 225 13.88 13.41 11.71
CA PRO A 225 14.92 12.60 11.07
C PRO A 225 14.81 12.60 9.56
N MET A 226 13.61 12.60 9.02
CA MET A 226 13.40 12.64 7.58
C MET A 226 13.74 14.00 6.97
N LEU A 227 13.31 15.07 7.61
CA LEU A 227 13.59 16.43 7.11
C LEU A 227 15.08 16.79 7.24
N GLU A 228 15.74 16.34 8.32
CA GLU A 228 17.18 16.50 8.51
C GLU A 228 17.97 15.73 7.43
N LEU A 229 17.59 14.49 7.13
CA LEU A 229 18.20 13.71 6.07
C LEU A 229 18.02 14.34 4.68
N LEU A 230 16.83 14.85 4.39
CA LEU A 230 16.55 15.53 3.11
C LEU A 230 17.28 16.84 2.99
N ALA A 231 17.33 17.64 4.06
CA ALA A 231 18.05 18.92 4.09
C ALA A 231 19.58 18.76 3.98
N ALA A 232 20.11 17.62 4.46
CA ALA A 232 21.54 17.28 4.33
C ALA A 232 21.96 16.86 2.91
N GLN A 233 21.01 16.74 1.96
CA GLN A 233 21.32 16.36 0.58
C GLN A 233 21.50 17.61 -0.30
N PRO A 234 22.73 18.01 -0.65
CA PRO A 234 22.98 19.22 -1.44
C PRO A 234 22.44 19.13 -2.87
N GLU A 235 22.17 17.91 -3.32
CA GLU A 235 21.66 17.61 -4.66
C GLU A 235 20.13 17.78 -4.77
N LEU A 236 19.43 17.91 -3.64
CA LEU A 236 17.97 18.04 -3.64
C LEU A 236 17.56 19.51 -3.56
N THR A 237 16.75 19.93 -4.49
CA THR A 237 16.11 21.26 -4.44
C THR A 237 14.98 21.28 -3.40
N ASP A 238 14.62 22.45 -2.88
CA ASP A 238 13.47 22.63 -1.97
C ASP A 238 12.19 22.02 -2.52
N ARG A 239 12.00 22.12 -3.83
CA ARG A 239 10.86 21.51 -4.51
C ARG A 239 10.89 19.98 -4.40
N GLN A 240 12.04 19.36 -4.60
CA GLN A 240 12.21 17.91 -4.47
C GLN A 240 12.02 17.44 -3.02
N ILE A 241 12.47 18.22 -2.05
CA ILE A 241 12.20 17.95 -0.63
C ILE A 241 10.70 17.96 -0.35
N ARG A 242 9.96 18.96 -0.86
CA ARG A 242 8.49 19.01 -0.74
C ARG A 242 7.81 17.82 -1.41
N ASP A 243 8.27 17.44 -2.60
CA ASP A 243 7.73 16.30 -3.35
C ASP A 243 7.98 14.97 -2.60
N GLU A 244 9.10 14.84 -1.87
CA GLU A 244 9.36 13.69 -1.01
C GLU A 244 8.45 13.67 0.22
N VAL A 245 8.30 14.79 0.91
CA VAL A 245 7.39 14.89 2.06
C VAL A 245 5.96 14.55 1.65
N MET A 246 5.49 15.09 0.51
CA MET A 246 4.19 14.74 -0.08
C MET A 246 4.07 13.23 -0.35
N THR A 247 5.10 12.65 -0.95
CA THR A 247 5.16 11.21 -1.26
C THR A 247 5.06 10.38 0.01
N LEU A 248 5.83 10.73 1.05
CA LEU A 248 5.87 9.98 2.30
C LEU A 248 4.59 10.11 3.11
N LEU A 249 3.98 11.31 3.15
CA LEU A 249 2.67 11.50 3.77
C LEU A 249 1.59 10.62 3.12
N LEU A 250 1.58 10.54 1.78
CA LEU A 250 0.62 9.70 1.08
C LEU A 250 0.91 8.22 1.30
N ALA A 251 2.16 7.79 1.10
CA ALA A 251 2.53 6.37 1.10
C ALA A 251 2.48 5.74 2.49
N GLY A 252 2.92 6.48 3.52
CA GLY A 252 3.01 5.96 4.89
C GLY A 252 1.69 5.94 5.66
N HIS A 253 0.73 6.76 5.25
CA HIS A 253 -0.53 6.88 5.97
C HIS A 253 -1.61 5.91 5.45
N GLU A 254 -1.95 6.00 4.17
CA GLU A 254 -3.13 5.31 3.64
C GLU A 254 -2.97 3.79 3.55
N THR A 255 -1.78 3.32 3.18
CA THR A 255 -1.53 1.89 2.95
C THR A 255 -1.59 1.10 4.25
N THR A 256 -0.95 1.58 5.32
CA THR A 256 -0.98 0.94 6.63
C THR A 256 -2.36 1.04 7.26
N ALA A 257 -3.05 2.18 7.12
CA ALA A 257 -4.43 2.31 7.61
C ALA A 257 -5.37 1.27 6.98
N MET A 258 -5.27 1.05 5.66
CA MET A 258 -6.08 0.03 5.00
C MET A 258 -5.72 -1.39 5.43
N ALA A 259 -4.43 -1.69 5.62
CA ALA A 259 -4.01 -2.98 6.15
C ALA A 259 -4.60 -3.24 7.55
N LEU A 260 -4.57 -2.24 8.44
CA LEU A 260 -5.17 -2.31 9.78
C LEU A 260 -6.69 -2.50 9.74
N VAL A 261 -7.39 -1.78 8.86
CA VAL A 261 -8.84 -1.93 8.67
C VAL A 261 -9.20 -3.36 8.27
N TRP A 262 -8.49 -3.92 7.29
CA TRP A 262 -8.71 -5.29 6.83
C TRP A 262 -8.34 -6.32 7.89
N ALA A 263 -7.23 -6.10 8.63
CA ALA A 263 -6.80 -6.98 9.71
C ALA A 263 -7.85 -7.06 10.84
N LEU A 264 -8.29 -5.91 11.35
CA LEU A 264 -9.30 -5.85 12.43
C LEU A 264 -10.62 -6.47 11.99
N ALA A 265 -11.04 -6.21 10.76
CA ALA A 265 -12.26 -6.82 10.22
C ALA A 265 -12.14 -8.33 9.97
N ALA A 266 -10.95 -8.85 9.68
CA ALA A 266 -10.70 -10.29 9.58
C ALA A 266 -10.64 -10.95 10.97
N ILE A 267 -9.95 -10.33 11.93
CA ILE A 267 -9.85 -10.81 13.32
C ILE A 267 -11.23 -10.94 13.96
N ASP A 268 -12.14 -10.00 13.72
CA ASP A 268 -13.49 -10.04 14.27
C ASP A 268 -14.31 -11.25 13.80
N ARG A 269 -14.03 -11.76 12.59
CA ARG A 269 -14.71 -12.91 11.99
C ARG A 269 -14.11 -14.27 12.35
N GLU A 270 -12.93 -14.28 12.96
CA GLU A 270 -12.18 -15.49 13.27
C GLU A 270 -11.93 -15.58 14.79
N PRO A 271 -12.91 -16.07 15.58
CA PRO A 271 -12.83 -16.09 17.05
C PRO A 271 -11.60 -16.82 17.58
N SER A 272 -11.16 -17.90 16.93
CA SER A 272 -9.97 -18.65 17.34
C SER A 272 -8.68 -17.85 17.13
N VAL A 273 -8.57 -17.13 16.00
CA VAL A 273 -7.44 -16.23 15.73
C VAL A 273 -7.42 -15.09 16.74
N ARG A 274 -8.58 -14.49 17.02
CA ARG A 274 -8.71 -13.45 18.02
C ARG A 274 -8.25 -13.90 19.41
N ALA A 275 -8.72 -15.07 19.87
CA ALA A 275 -8.32 -15.61 21.17
C ALA A 275 -6.79 -15.84 21.23
N GLY A 276 -6.18 -16.38 20.19
CA GLY A 276 -4.73 -16.54 20.09
C GLY A 276 -3.97 -15.22 20.15
N LEU A 277 -4.45 -14.19 19.44
CA LEU A 277 -3.85 -12.86 19.46
C LEU A 277 -3.98 -12.21 20.83
N GLU A 278 -5.14 -12.31 21.48
CA GLU A 278 -5.34 -11.79 22.83
C GLU A 278 -4.37 -12.44 23.82
N ALA A 279 -4.17 -13.76 23.73
CA ALA A 279 -3.17 -14.47 24.55
C ALA A 279 -1.74 -14.00 24.25
N GLU A 280 -1.38 -13.80 22.96
CA GLU A 280 -0.07 -13.28 22.57
C GLU A 280 0.16 -11.86 23.14
N TRP A 281 -0.84 -10.98 23.04
CA TRP A 281 -0.72 -9.60 23.50
C TRP A 281 -0.69 -9.49 25.04
N ASP A 282 -1.37 -10.39 25.76
CA ASP A 282 -1.39 -10.44 27.22
C ASP A 282 -0.09 -11.02 27.78
N ALA A 283 0.53 -11.97 27.08
CA ALA A 283 1.81 -12.56 27.45
C ALA A 283 3.02 -11.63 27.21
N GLY A 284 2.86 -10.63 26.33
CA GLY A 284 3.95 -9.72 25.99
C GLY A 284 4.32 -8.76 27.10
N PRO A 285 5.59 -8.33 27.23
CA PRO A 285 6.00 -7.30 28.15
C PRO A 285 5.32 -5.96 27.86
N ASP A 286 5.06 -5.15 28.88
CA ASP A 286 4.54 -3.79 28.75
C ASP A 286 5.47 -2.84 27.96
N ALA A 287 6.73 -3.18 27.86
CA ALA A 287 7.70 -2.53 26.97
C ALA A 287 7.96 -3.44 25.76
N SER A 288 7.80 -2.88 24.56
CA SER A 288 8.24 -3.59 23.34
C SER A 288 9.68 -4.06 23.50
N PRO A 289 9.96 -5.35 23.34
CA PRO A 289 11.33 -5.83 23.40
C PRO A 289 12.13 -5.16 22.28
N VAL A 290 13.40 -4.95 22.52
CA VAL A 290 14.35 -4.50 21.51
C VAL A 290 14.45 -5.58 20.42
N GLY A 291 13.61 -5.51 19.39
CA GLY A 291 13.55 -6.48 18.30
C GLY A 291 12.48 -6.05 17.29
N GLN A 292 12.47 -6.68 16.11
CA GLN A 292 11.37 -6.46 15.16
C GLN A 292 10.08 -7.02 15.78
N PRO A 293 8.93 -6.31 15.76
CA PRO A 293 7.67 -6.86 16.28
C PRO A 293 7.27 -8.20 15.64
N THR A 294 7.76 -8.47 14.43
CA THR A 294 7.58 -9.76 13.76
C THR A 294 8.26 -10.92 14.47
N ASP A 295 9.30 -10.68 15.25
CA ASP A 295 10.05 -11.72 15.98
C ASP A 295 9.42 -12.00 17.35
N THR A 296 8.76 -11.00 17.91
CA THR A 296 8.19 -11.04 19.28
C THR A 296 6.68 -11.27 19.30
N LEU A 297 6.01 -11.03 18.20
CA LEU A 297 4.56 -11.18 18.01
C LEU A 297 4.28 -12.02 16.75
N PRO A 298 4.64 -13.32 16.75
CA PRO A 298 4.58 -14.15 15.55
C PRO A 298 3.17 -14.32 14.99
N LEU A 299 2.15 -14.47 15.84
CA LEU A 299 0.76 -14.57 15.36
C LEU A 299 0.25 -13.24 14.82
N THR A 300 0.59 -12.12 15.46
CA THR A 300 0.28 -10.77 14.94
C THR A 300 0.91 -10.57 13.57
N ALA A 301 2.17 -10.95 13.39
CA ALA A 301 2.85 -10.89 12.10
C ALA A 301 2.18 -11.81 11.06
N ALA A 302 1.80 -13.02 11.46
CA ALA A 302 1.08 -13.97 10.61
C ALA A 302 -0.29 -13.44 10.15
N VAL A 303 -1.03 -12.80 11.05
CA VAL A 303 -2.32 -12.14 10.76
C VAL A 303 -2.12 -11.00 9.76
N LEU A 304 -1.09 -10.17 9.95
CA LEU A 304 -0.77 -9.09 9.00
C LEU A 304 -0.35 -9.64 7.64
N ALA A 305 0.47 -10.69 7.60
CA ALA A 305 0.88 -11.34 6.35
C ALA A 305 -0.33 -11.87 5.57
N GLU A 306 -1.25 -12.56 6.26
CA GLU A 306 -2.44 -13.10 5.64
C GLU A 306 -3.42 -11.98 5.19
N THR A 307 -3.49 -10.92 5.97
CA THR A 307 -4.24 -9.71 5.58
C THR A 307 -3.69 -9.10 4.29
N LEU A 308 -2.37 -8.91 4.21
CA LEU A 308 -1.71 -8.38 3.04
C LEU A 308 -1.77 -9.35 1.84
N ARG A 309 -1.91 -10.64 2.08
CA ARG A 309 -2.18 -11.62 1.04
C ARG A 309 -3.57 -11.43 0.44
N LEU A 310 -4.60 -11.38 1.28
CA LEU A 310 -5.99 -11.29 0.83
C LEU A 310 -6.38 -9.89 0.37
N TRP A 311 -5.89 -8.86 1.04
CA TRP A 311 -6.27 -7.47 0.77
C TRP A 311 -5.02 -6.57 0.66
N PRO A 312 -4.12 -6.82 -0.31
CA PRO A 312 -2.93 -5.98 -0.48
C PRO A 312 -3.35 -4.55 -0.84
N PRO A 313 -2.95 -3.53 -0.07
CA PRO A 313 -3.27 -2.14 -0.42
C PRO A 313 -2.79 -1.76 -1.82
N SER A 314 -1.59 -2.20 -2.21
CA SER A 314 -1.07 -2.08 -3.58
C SER A 314 -1.51 -3.28 -4.42
N TRP A 315 -2.80 -3.33 -4.77
CA TRP A 315 -3.45 -4.47 -5.42
C TRP A 315 -3.04 -4.70 -6.88
N VAL A 316 -2.55 -3.68 -7.56
CA VAL A 316 -2.03 -3.70 -8.93
C VAL A 316 -0.97 -2.64 -9.14
N PHE A 317 0.04 -2.97 -9.88
CA PHE A 317 1.03 -2.03 -10.37
C PHE A 317 1.53 -2.43 -11.76
N SER A 318 2.32 -1.57 -12.40
CA SER A 318 2.78 -1.84 -13.75
C SER A 318 4.23 -1.42 -13.98
N ARG A 319 4.83 -2.06 -14.98
CA ARG A 319 6.14 -1.71 -15.51
C ARG A 319 6.02 -1.45 -17.01
N ARG A 320 6.72 -0.45 -17.50
CA ARG A 320 6.84 -0.19 -18.94
C ARG A 320 8.19 -0.71 -19.42
N VAL A 321 8.19 -1.49 -20.48
CA VAL A 321 9.38 -2.00 -21.10
C VAL A 321 10.09 -0.85 -21.81
N LEU A 322 11.37 -0.62 -21.49
CA LEU A 322 12.22 0.44 -22.04
C LEU A 322 13.19 -0.10 -23.10
N GLU A 323 13.60 -1.36 -22.95
CA GLU A 323 14.46 -2.10 -23.86
C GLU A 323 13.83 -3.47 -24.13
N PRO A 324 14.03 -4.05 -25.33
CA PRO A 324 13.49 -5.36 -25.64
C PRO A 324 13.95 -6.40 -24.61
N LEU A 325 13.04 -7.23 -24.14
CA LEU A 325 13.34 -8.31 -23.20
C LEU A 325 12.60 -9.59 -23.57
N VAL A 326 13.06 -10.70 -23.03
CA VAL A 326 12.37 -11.99 -23.11
C VAL A 326 11.83 -12.33 -21.73
N LEU A 327 10.57 -12.74 -21.66
CA LEU A 327 9.90 -13.09 -20.43
C LEU A 327 9.10 -14.38 -20.66
N GLY A 328 9.36 -15.41 -19.87
CA GLY A 328 8.73 -16.71 -20.07
C GLY A 328 8.92 -17.27 -21.49
N GLY A 329 10.09 -17.09 -22.09
CA GLY A 329 10.41 -17.52 -23.45
C GLY A 329 9.79 -16.66 -24.58
N ARG A 330 9.08 -15.58 -24.25
CA ARG A 330 8.43 -14.69 -25.24
C ARG A 330 9.13 -13.34 -25.32
N SER A 331 9.33 -12.85 -26.53
CA SER A 331 9.83 -11.50 -26.76
C SER A 331 8.77 -10.46 -26.36
N VAL A 332 9.15 -9.50 -25.52
CA VAL A 332 8.30 -8.39 -25.08
C VAL A 332 8.88 -7.09 -25.64
N PRO A 333 8.18 -6.44 -26.58
CA PRO A 333 8.71 -5.25 -27.26
C PRO A 333 8.70 -4.02 -26.36
N VAL A 334 9.53 -3.04 -26.73
CA VAL A 334 9.59 -1.71 -26.09
C VAL A 334 8.20 -1.05 -26.09
N GLY A 335 7.89 -0.36 -25.00
CA GLY A 335 6.61 0.34 -24.84
C GLY A 335 5.50 -0.52 -24.24
N THR A 336 5.66 -1.85 -24.19
CA THR A 336 4.68 -2.76 -23.57
C THR A 336 4.52 -2.42 -22.08
N MET A 337 3.26 -2.34 -21.64
CA MET A 337 2.89 -2.15 -20.24
C MET A 337 2.64 -3.51 -19.60
N CYS A 338 3.58 -3.99 -18.81
CA CYS A 338 3.41 -5.19 -18.00
C CYS A 338 2.59 -4.87 -16.75
N LEU A 339 1.40 -5.45 -16.63
CA LEU A 339 0.55 -5.37 -15.44
C LEU A 339 0.85 -6.54 -14.51
N ILE A 340 0.96 -6.24 -13.22
CA ILE A 340 1.17 -7.21 -12.14
C ILE A 340 0.12 -6.92 -11.09
N SER A 341 -0.63 -7.95 -10.70
CA SER A 341 -1.63 -7.82 -9.64
C SER A 341 -1.29 -8.71 -8.45
N PRO A 342 -0.73 -8.14 -7.36
CA PRO A 342 -0.59 -8.87 -6.11
C PRO A 342 -1.90 -9.51 -5.66
N ALA A 343 -3.02 -8.81 -5.78
CA ALA A 343 -4.32 -9.35 -5.38
C ALA A 343 -4.74 -10.61 -6.13
N LEU A 344 -4.28 -10.83 -7.37
CA LEU A 344 -4.49 -12.07 -8.12
C LEU A 344 -3.45 -13.12 -7.76
N LEU A 345 -2.18 -12.76 -7.77
CA LEU A 345 -1.08 -13.67 -7.45
C LEU A 345 -1.22 -14.28 -6.05
N HIS A 346 -1.62 -13.46 -5.09
CA HIS A 346 -1.81 -13.87 -3.71
C HIS A 346 -3.05 -14.76 -3.48
N ARG A 347 -3.90 -14.93 -4.48
CA ARG A 347 -5.08 -15.82 -4.46
C ARG A 347 -4.99 -16.93 -5.50
N ASP A 348 -3.87 -17.11 -6.12
CA ASP A 348 -3.69 -18.12 -7.14
C ASP A 348 -3.63 -19.53 -6.50
N PRO A 349 -4.56 -20.44 -6.81
CA PRO A 349 -4.60 -21.77 -6.20
C PRO A 349 -3.38 -22.63 -6.55
N ARG A 350 -2.61 -22.27 -7.57
CA ARG A 350 -1.34 -22.93 -7.88
C ARG A 350 -0.31 -22.80 -6.74
N TRP A 351 -0.39 -21.71 -5.97
CA TRP A 351 0.56 -21.38 -4.91
C TRP A 351 -0.08 -21.34 -3.52
N TRP A 352 -1.40 -21.10 -3.45
CA TRP A 352 -2.12 -20.87 -2.21
C TRP A 352 -3.25 -21.88 -2.02
N PRO A 353 -3.06 -22.97 -1.26
CA PRO A 353 -4.17 -23.83 -0.87
C PRO A 353 -5.24 -23.04 -0.13
N GLU A 354 -6.53 -23.27 -0.45
CA GLU A 354 -7.67 -22.53 0.08
C GLU A 354 -7.46 -21.01 -0.05
N PRO A 355 -7.33 -20.47 -1.29
CA PRO A 355 -6.80 -19.14 -1.54
C PRO A 355 -7.64 -18.01 -0.95
N ASP A 356 -8.94 -18.22 -0.76
CA ASP A 356 -9.87 -17.20 -0.24
C ASP A 356 -10.11 -17.29 1.27
N ARG A 357 -9.59 -18.32 1.95
CA ARG A 357 -9.69 -18.46 3.41
C ARG A 357 -8.61 -17.63 4.09
N PHE A 358 -9.01 -16.94 5.17
CA PHE A 358 -8.10 -16.26 6.05
C PHE A 358 -7.44 -17.26 7.01
N ARG A 359 -6.18 -17.59 6.75
CA ARG A 359 -5.42 -18.64 7.45
C ARG A 359 -4.04 -18.13 7.90
N PRO A 360 -3.96 -17.41 9.01
CA PRO A 360 -2.67 -16.94 9.54
C PRO A 360 -1.68 -18.06 9.84
N ASP A 361 -2.17 -19.25 10.19
CA ASP A 361 -1.35 -20.42 10.49
C ASP A 361 -0.39 -20.80 9.36
N ARG A 362 -0.68 -20.49 8.12
CA ARG A 362 0.21 -20.72 6.97
C ARG A 362 1.56 -19.99 7.06
N TRP A 363 1.62 -18.95 7.88
CA TRP A 363 2.80 -18.11 8.07
C TRP A 363 3.60 -18.47 9.33
N LEU A 364 3.15 -19.47 10.09
CA LEU A 364 3.79 -19.92 11.31
C LEU A 364 4.58 -21.19 11.04
N ARG A 365 5.87 -21.16 11.40
CA ARG A 365 6.69 -22.37 11.47
C ARG A 365 6.52 -22.96 12.85
N ARG A 366 5.98 -24.18 12.90
CA ARG A 366 5.78 -24.95 14.12
C ARG A 366 6.86 -26.01 14.22
N THR A 367 7.72 -25.90 15.24
CA THR A 367 8.70 -26.92 15.57
C THR A 367 8.26 -27.58 16.88
N PRO A 368 8.15 -28.91 16.97
CA PRO A 368 7.78 -29.56 18.22
C PRO A 368 8.71 -29.14 19.37
N GLY A 369 8.14 -28.62 20.47
CA GLY A 369 8.90 -28.18 21.64
C GLY A 369 9.47 -26.76 21.57
N GLU A 370 9.26 -26.04 20.47
CA GLU A 370 9.63 -24.61 20.33
C GLU A 370 8.40 -23.73 20.20
N ALA A 371 8.55 -22.45 20.51
CA ALA A 371 7.52 -21.45 20.25
C ALA A 371 7.32 -21.26 18.74
N ASP A 372 6.09 -20.99 18.34
CA ASP A 372 5.76 -20.67 16.95
C ASP A 372 6.59 -19.47 16.46
N ARG A 373 7.11 -19.56 15.24
CA ARG A 373 7.88 -18.49 14.61
C ARG A 373 7.21 -18.02 13.33
N PHE A 374 7.20 -16.74 13.10
CA PHE A 374 6.73 -16.16 11.83
C PHE A 374 7.75 -16.48 10.72
N ASP A 375 7.25 -17.02 9.60
CA ASP A 375 8.05 -17.27 8.39
C ASP A 375 7.43 -16.58 7.16
N PRO A 376 7.94 -15.39 6.77
CA PRO A 376 7.41 -14.64 5.65
C PRO A 376 7.62 -15.33 4.30
N LYS A 377 8.44 -16.38 4.25
CA LYS A 377 8.74 -17.12 3.01
C LYS A 377 7.84 -18.32 2.81
N SER A 378 6.90 -18.58 3.68
CA SER A 378 5.99 -19.72 3.69
C SER A 378 6.44 -20.91 2.82
N PRO A 379 6.61 -22.13 3.33
CA PRO A 379 7.25 -23.23 2.62
C PRO A 379 6.55 -23.55 1.29
N GLY A 380 7.33 -23.70 0.24
CA GLY A 380 6.88 -24.20 -1.06
C GLY A 380 6.36 -23.16 -2.06
N GLN A 381 6.33 -21.88 -1.71
CA GLN A 381 5.89 -20.85 -2.64
C GLN A 381 7.06 -20.32 -3.48
N PRO A 382 6.88 -20.14 -4.80
CA PRO A 382 7.91 -19.52 -5.62
C PRO A 382 8.09 -18.05 -5.25
N ARG A 383 9.31 -17.55 -5.43
CA ARG A 383 9.55 -16.11 -5.37
C ARG A 383 8.62 -15.39 -6.36
N GLY A 384 7.96 -14.35 -5.91
CA GLY A 384 6.96 -13.63 -6.72
C GLY A 384 5.51 -14.03 -6.49
N ALA A 385 5.23 -15.13 -5.76
CA ALA A 385 3.85 -15.49 -5.38
C ALA A 385 3.31 -14.59 -4.25
N TYR A 386 4.18 -13.97 -3.46
CA TYR A 386 3.83 -13.04 -2.39
C TYR A 386 4.64 -11.75 -2.52
N LEU A 387 3.98 -10.65 -2.84
CA LEU A 387 4.61 -9.37 -3.20
C LEU A 387 3.84 -8.15 -2.65
N PRO A 388 3.46 -8.11 -1.37
CA PRO A 388 2.67 -6.98 -0.84
C PRO A 388 3.43 -5.65 -0.92
N PHE A 389 4.77 -5.71 -0.90
CA PHE A 389 5.67 -4.55 -0.99
C PHE A 389 6.42 -4.48 -2.33
N GLY A 390 6.05 -5.32 -3.29
CA GLY A 390 6.77 -5.44 -4.56
C GLY A 390 8.10 -6.18 -4.42
N ALA A 391 8.99 -6.03 -5.42
CA ALA A 391 10.32 -6.64 -5.41
C ALA A 391 11.35 -5.82 -6.17
N GLY A 392 12.64 -6.18 -5.99
CA GLY A 392 13.77 -5.61 -6.70
C GLY A 392 14.09 -4.16 -6.29
N PRO A 393 14.82 -3.41 -7.13
CA PRO A 393 15.31 -2.08 -6.79
C PRO A 393 14.22 -1.02 -6.50
N ARG A 394 12.97 -1.31 -6.89
CA ARG A 394 11.81 -0.44 -6.65
C ARG A 394 10.84 -1.01 -5.62
N MET A 395 11.29 -1.97 -4.82
CA MET A 395 10.56 -2.48 -3.66
C MET A 395 10.23 -1.34 -2.69
N CYS A 396 9.17 -1.46 -1.94
CA CYS A 396 8.77 -0.47 -0.94
C CYS A 396 9.93 -0.18 0.02
N ILE A 397 10.27 1.11 0.16
CA ILE A 397 11.32 1.53 1.08
C ILE A 397 10.86 1.45 2.54
N GLY A 398 9.56 1.61 2.77
CA GLY A 398 8.93 1.60 4.09
C GLY A 398 8.42 0.23 4.52
N GLU A 399 8.88 -0.89 3.94
CA GLU A 399 8.39 -2.23 4.31
C GLU A 399 8.54 -2.51 5.81
N HIS A 400 9.74 -2.38 6.36
CA HIS A 400 9.99 -2.60 7.79
C HIS A 400 9.21 -1.61 8.68
N PHE A 401 9.08 -0.36 8.22
CA PHE A 401 8.28 0.65 8.92
C PHE A 401 6.81 0.22 8.99
N ALA A 402 6.23 -0.21 7.88
CA ALA A 402 4.84 -0.62 7.80
C ALA A 402 4.56 -1.88 8.65
N TRP A 403 5.48 -2.85 8.67
CA TRP A 403 5.40 -4.02 9.53
C TRP A 403 5.41 -3.64 11.00
N SER A 404 6.40 -2.84 11.43
CA SER A 404 6.53 -2.40 12.82
C SER A 404 5.33 -1.55 13.26
N GLU A 405 4.92 -0.58 12.43
CA GLU A 405 3.75 0.25 12.71
C GLU A 405 2.48 -0.58 12.88
N ALA A 406 2.18 -1.44 11.91
CA ALA A 406 0.94 -2.22 11.93
C ALA A 406 0.90 -3.22 13.10
N ALA A 407 2.00 -3.93 13.37
CA ALA A 407 2.06 -4.87 14.48
C ALA A 407 1.92 -4.18 15.84
N THR A 408 2.64 -3.07 16.05
CA THR A 408 2.56 -2.28 17.27
C THR A 408 1.15 -1.72 17.48
N VAL A 409 0.54 -1.16 16.44
CA VAL A 409 -0.83 -0.60 16.54
C VAL A 409 -1.85 -1.68 16.86
N LEU A 410 -1.79 -2.85 16.20
CA LEU A 410 -2.71 -3.97 16.49
C LEU A 410 -2.58 -4.44 17.93
N ALA A 411 -1.35 -4.62 18.42
CA ALA A 411 -1.10 -5.07 19.77
C ALA A 411 -1.58 -4.04 20.81
N GLU A 412 -1.27 -2.77 20.64
CA GLU A 412 -1.68 -1.69 21.54
C GLU A 412 -3.21 -1.54 21.63
N LEU A 413 -3.88 -1.59 20.48
CA LEU A 413 -5.35 -1.55 20.46
C LEU A 413 -5.95 -2.81 21.07
N GLY A 414 -5.43 -3.98 20.69
CA GLY A 414 -5.98 -5.27 21.05
C GLY A 414 -5.78 -5.65 22.53
N ARG A 415 -4.81 -5.05 23.22
CA ARG A 415 -4.65 -5.22 24.69
C ARG A 415 -5.83 -4.66 25.47
N THR A 416 -6.48 -3.60 24.99
CA THR A 416 -7.52 -2.89 25.71
C THR A 416 -8.89 -3.00 25.07
N TRP A 417 -8.96 -3.21 23.78
CA TRP A 417 -10.20 -3.13 23.01
C TRP A 417 -10.41 -4.30 22.09
N ARG A 418 -11.65 -4.71 21.93
CA ARG A 418 -12.15 -5.51 20.81
C ARG A 418 -12.88 -4.60 19.85
N VAL A 419 -12.67 -4.82 18.56
CA VAL A 419 -13.35 -4.08 17.49
C VAL A 419 -14.30 -5.03 16.77
N HIS A 420 -15.58 -4.74 16.82
CA HIS A 420 -16.65 -5.52 16.20
C HIS A 420 -17.12 -4.83 14.92
N VAL A 421 -16.83 -5.43 13.77
CA VAL A 421 -17.18 -4.88 12.46
C VAL A 421 -18.54 -5.45 12.04
N HIS A 422 -19.59 -4.68 12.29
CA HIS A 422 -20.96 -5.08 11.93
C HIS A 422 -21.24 -4.90 10.43
N ASP A 423 -21.93 -5.90 9.83
CA ASP A 423 -22.67 -5.87 8.56
C ASP A 423 -21.94 -5.30 7.32
N THR A 424 -20.66 -5.01 7.40
CA THR A 424 -19.92 -4.61 6.21
C THR A 424 -19.35 -5.87 5.57
N PRO A 425 -19.87 -6.30 4.41
CA PRO A 425 -19.20 -7.35 3.67
C PRO A 425 -17.75 -6.91 3.42
N LEU A 426 -16.78 -7.76 3.75
CA LEU A 426 -15.36 -7.53 3.42
C LEU A 426 -15.15 -7.62 1.90
N VAL A 427 -15.98 -6.88 1.17
CA VAL A 427 -15.87 -6.77 -0.28
C VAL A 427 -14.95 -5.61 -0.58
N ALA A 428 -13.90 -5.92 -1.31
CA ALA A 428 -13.04 -4.89 -1.87
C ALA A 428 -13.90 -3.88 -2.65
N GLY A 429 -13.76 -2.62 -2.29
CA GLY A 429 -14.48 -1.53 -2.91
C GLY A 429 -13.97 -1.23 -4.31
N ARG A 430 -14.35 -0.10 -4.83
CA ARG A 430 -13.77 0.40 -6.08
C ARG A 430 -12.27 0.58 -5.87
N SER A 431 -11.51 -0.37 -6.41
CA SER A 431 -10.07 -0.32 -6.44
C SER A 431 -9.64 0.94 -7.20
N SER A 432 -9.10 1.90 -6.47
CA SER A 432 -8.46 3.09 -7.04
C SER A 432 -6.93 2.90 -7.08
N ILE A 433 -6.17 3.73 -6.40
CA ILE A 433 -4.73 3.53 -6.19
C ILE A 433 -4.51 2.45 -5.13
N THR A 434 -5.31 2.46 -4.06
CA THR A 434 -5.29 1.50 -2.96
C THR A 434 -6.56 0.66 -2.93
N LEU A 435 -6.45 -0.57 -2.42
CA LEU A 435 -7.57 -1.47 -2.19
C LEU A 435 -8.30 -1.05 -0.90
N ARG A 436 -9.46 -0.44 -1.06
CA ARG A 436 -10.29 0.05 0.05
C ARG A 436 -11.56 -0.78 0.19
N PRO A 437 -12.14 -0.88 1.39
CA PRO A 437 -13.49 -1.38 1.57
C PRO A 437 -14.52 -0.57 0.78
N ARG A 438 -15.66 -1.18 0.45
CA ARG A 438 -16.78 -0.50 -0.23
C ARG A 438 -17.57 0.33 0.78
N GLY A 439 -17.26 1.62 0.88
CA GLY A 439 -17.92 2.55 1.80
C GLY A 439 -17.25 2.64 3.18
N PRO A 440 -17.87 3.36 4.12
CA PRO A 440 -17.39 3.47 5.49
C PRO A 440 -17.49 2.11 6.18
N VAL A 441 -16.48 1.77 6.98
CA VAL A 441 -16.47 0.57 7.81
C VAL A 441 -16.92 0.96 9.22
N ARG A 442 -18.18 0.73 9.52
CA ARG A 442 -18.74 0.96 10.85
C ARG A 442 -18.34 -0.19 11.77
N ALA A 443 -17.87 0.15 12.96
CA ALA A 443 -17.51 -0.81 13.97
C ALA A 443 -17.99 -0.34 15.35
N ARG A 444 -18.10 -1.29 16.28
CA ARG A 444 -18.30 -1.02 17.72
C ARG A 444 -17.06 -1.46 18.47
N THR A 445 -16.74 -0.73 19.50
CA THR A 445 -15.65 -1.08 20.41
C THR A 445 -16.22 -1.68 21.68
N SER A 446 -15.60 -2.74 22.21
CA SER A 446 -15.86 -3.23 23.56
C SER A 446 -14.55 -3.30 24.34
N GLN A 447 -14.59 -2.84 25.59
CA GLN A 447 -13.42 -2.88 26.45
C GLN A 447 -13.13 -4.32 26.83
N ARG A 448 -11.86 -4.72 26.76
CA ARG A 448 -11.43 -6.01 27.29
C ARG A 448 -11.32 -5.90 28.82
N THR A 449 -11.87 -6.89 29.50
CA THR A 449 -11.52 -7.17 30.90
C THR A 449 -10.32 -8.11 30.86
N PRO A 450 -9.19 -7.77 31.49
CA PRO A 450 -8.01 -8.63 31.56
C PRO A 450 -8.31 -9.98 32.20
#